data_5960a5ffdc074603b8d3afb35ab793d8
#
_entry.id   5960a5ffdc074603b8d3afb35ab793d8
#
_cell.length_a   1.000
_cell.length_b   1.000
_cell.length_c   1.000
_cell.angle_alpha   90.00
_cell.angle_beta   90.00
_cell.angle_gamma   90.00
#
_symmetry.space_group_name_H-M   'P 1'
#
loop_
_entity.id
_entity.type
_entity.pdbx_description
1 polymer ?
#
loop_
_entity_poly.entity_id
_entity_poly.type
_entity_poly.pdbx_seq_one_letter_code
_entity_poly.pdbx_strand_id
1 'polypeptide(L)'
;VWNVLRDTTVEVSPTTGIGSFADLCVYEGSIVSFQYVVNTFANQVYTIPSAEADINTLNVTVKANETATASDIYNRVDTVTNLTATTRAYFLSEGEDMRFQVKFGDDSVGRALKDGEVVNLEYLVTSGKKANEVKAFNFIGSLVDSQGQTYSANSTTLTVNHRAQLGSDAETVESIKYNAPRYYSAQYRAVTAQDYALITQRIYNNADSVVAYGGDSLNPPIYGKVFIAIKTKTGSLLNDATKKEIAADLRKYAMASIDPVVVDPDNIYIYTKPFVLYDTGAGSSSSQIKTNVQNAINQWASQTQINNFNSTFRGQAYEKAITLADSAISDVSVQTTILKYIYPNSNQTNTYCISTGGELYNSAPSQDGNEASGCTKEPVVLSGTFRTADRPGVDQQFEDDGYGNIRTFYNTGNKKVYTNNNAGTVNYATGQICFGPINVISTGANTPSPNAINVIDSVTGAGSVTDATLLPGNLQIPVVMIPANSSTIPASTPGTIINIISPEVTVSPIGTTPPPTIPLNSLTPTTFDSTPSVVEVAPIDNSGGLNTSVCFS
;
A
#
# COMPACT_ATOMS: atom_id res chain seq x y z
N VAL A 1 -23.82 11.49 5.81
CA VAL A 1 -24.24 11.19 7.20
C VAL A 1 -23.60 9.86 7.59
N TRP A 2 -23.32 9.69 8.89
CA TRP A 2 -22.75 8.45 9.44
C TRP A 2 -23.73 7.89 10.46
N ASN A 3 -24.00 6.60 10.38
CA ASN A 3 -25.05 5.94 11.16
C ASN A 3 -24.49 4.78 11.98
N VAL A 4 -25.02 4.59 13.16
CA VAL A 4 -24.86 3.36 13.95
C VAL A 4 -26.04 2.47 13.61
N LEU A 5 -25.80 1.31 13.03
CA LEU A 5 -26.87 0.42 12.51
C LEU A 5 -27.40 -0.57 13.54
N ARG A 6 -26.78 -0.65 14.72
CA ARG A 6 -27.20 -1.56 15.80
C ARG A 6 -27.35 -0.79 17.08
N ASP A 7 -28.43 -1.05 17.79
CA ASP A 7 -28.62 -0.54 19.14
C ASP A 7 -27.48 -1.07 20.03
N THR A 8 -26.75 -0.14 20.62
CA THR A 8 -25.61 -0.46 21.48
C THR A 8 -25.85 0.17 22.85
N THR A 9 -25.77 -0.62 23.90
CA THR A 9 -25.91 -0.18 25.28
C THR A 9 -24.62 -0.35 26.05
N VAL A 10 -24.35 0.52 27.00
CA VAL A 10 -23.18 0.46 27.87
C VAL A 10 -23.59 0.76 29.31
N GLU A 11 -22.94 0.08 30.23
CA GLU A 11 -23.13 0.40 31.67
C GLU A 11 -22.36 1.67 32.03
N VAL A 12 -23.02 2.54 32.75
CA VAL A 12 -22.40 3.76 33.28
C VAL A 12 -21.69 3.42 34.60
N SER A 13 -20.41 3.78 34.67
CA SER A 13 -19.61 3.57 35.88
C SER A 13 -20.22 4.30 37.08
N PRO A 14 -20.56 3.61 38.16
CA PRO A 14 -21.16 4.23 39.34
C PRO A 14 -20.19 5.18 40.08
N THR A 15 -18.89 5.04 39.82
CA THR A 15 -17.86 5.86 40.47
C THR A 15 -17.58 7.15 39.72
N THR A 16 -17.59 7.12 38.36
CA THR A 16 -17.24 8.27 37.53
C THR A 16 -18.43 8.90 36.84
N GLY A 17 -19.58 8.22 36.79
CA GLY A 17 -20.77 8.67 36.05
C GLY A 17 -20.55 8.65 34.51
N ILE A 18 -19.52 7.98 34.03
CA ILE A 18 -19.15 7.93 32.60
C ILE A 18 -19.54 6.58 32.02
N GLY A 19 -20.26 6.57 30.90
CA GLY A 19 -20.45 5.42 30.01
C GLY A 19 -19.50 5.51 28.82
N SER A 20 -18.78 4.44 28.51
CA SER A 20 -17.82 4.41 27.42
C SER A 20 -18.19 3.33 26.40
N PHE A 21 -18.45 3.73 25.17
CA PHE A 21 -18.64 2.83 24.05
C PHE A 21 -17.27 2.57 23.39
N ALA A 22 -16.78 1.35 23.49
CA ALA A 22 -15.54 0.94 22.85
C ALA A 22 -15.84 0.40 21.44
N ASP A 23 -14.98 0.75 20.47
CA ASP A 23 -14.96 0.21 19.10
C ASP A 23 -16.32 0.26 18.37
N LEU A 24 -17.02 1.39 18.50
CA LEU A 24 -18.30 1.61 17.83
C LEU A 24 -18.10 1.78 16.33
N CYS A 25 -18.69 0.86 15.54
CA CYS A 25 -18.67 0.94 14.08
C CYS A 25 -19.76 1.90 13.58
N VAL A 26 -19.36 2.84 12.72
CA VAL A 26 -20.28 3.78 12.05
C VAL A 26 -20.19 3.60 10.54
N TYR A 27 -21.33 3.69 9.86
CA TYR A 27 -21.48 3.44 8.43
C TYR A 27 -21.92 4.72 7.72
N GLU A 28 -21.24 5.05 6.63
CA GLU A 28 -21.61 6.21 5.80
C GLU A 28 -22.85 5.92 4.97
N GLY A 29 -23.72 6.88 4.84
CA GLY A 29 -24.87 6.85 3.94
C GLY A 29 -26.13 7.43 4.56
N SER A 30 -27.18 7.45 3.74
CA SER A 30 -28.53 7.82 4.15
C SER A 30 -29.38 6.56 4.28
N ILE A 31 -30.05 6.39 5.43
CA ILE A 31 -30.99 5.29 5.64
C ILE A 31 -32.20 5.51 4.77
N VAL A 32 -32.49 4.53 3.92
CA VAL A 32 -33.69 4.50 3.05
C VAL A 32 -34.52 3.30 3.42
N SER A 33 -35.81 3.52 3.67
CA SER A 33 -36.80 2.47 3.91
C SER A 33 -37.80 2.47 2.77
N PHE A 34 -38.03 1.31 2.17
CA PHE A 34 -38.99 1.13 1.08
C PHE A 34 -39.91 -0.06 1.39
N GLN A 35 -41.22 0.10 1.13
CA GLN A 35 -42.20 -0.90 1.47
C GLN A 35 -42.94 -1.43 0.23
N TYR A 36 -43.17 -2.73 0.23
CA TYR A 36 -43.98 -3.44 -0.73
C TYR A 36 -45.15 -4.15 -0.07
N VAL A 37 -46.36 -3.97 -0.56
CA VAL A 37 -47.50 -4.79 -0.19
C VAL A 37 -47.46 -6.06 -1.04
N VAL A 38 -47.49 -7.21 -0.38
CA VAL A 38 -47.45 -8.52 -1.04
C VAL A 38 -48.77 -8.76 -1.79
N ASN A 39 -48.64 -9.07 -3.07
CA ASN A 39 -49.73 -9.55 -3.90
C ASN A 39 -49.34 -10.92 -4.46
N THR A 40 -49.94 -11.98 -3.97
CA THR A 40 -49.59 -13.36 -4.32
C THR A 40 -49.96 -13.73 -5.77
N PHE A 41 -50.79 -12.90 -6.45
CA PHE A 41 -51.10 -13.05 -7.87
C PHE A 41 -50.07 -12.41 -8.79
N ALA A 42 -49.17 -11.58 -8.24
CA ALA A 42 -48.12 -10.93 -8.98
C ALA A 42 -46.77 -11.66 -8.79
N ASN A 43 -45.79 -11.26 -9.59
CA ASN A 43 -44.43 -11.80 -9.44
C ASN A 43 -43.83 -11.38 -8.07
N GLN A 44 -43.44 -12.35 -7.26
CA GLN A 44 -42.92 -12.18 -5.89
C GLN A 44 -41.41 -11.79 -5.92
N VAL A 45 -41.06 -10.80 -6.73
CA VAL A 45 -39.68 -10.26 -6.80
C VAL A 45 -39.72 -8.80 -6.39
N TYR A 46 -39.00 -8.48 -5.32
CA TYR A 46 -38.97 -7.15 -4.72
C TYR A 46 -37.65 -6.47 -5.05
N THR A 47 -37.70 -5.52 -5.97
CA THR A 47 -36.49 -4.83 -6.44
C THR A 47 -36.09 -3.71 -5.48
N ILE A 48 -34.81 -3.65 -5.08
CA ILE A 48 -34.28 -2.53 -4.33
C ILE A 48 -34.19 -1.30 -5.25
N PRO A 49 -34.88 -0.18 -4.93
CA PRO A 49 -35.01 0.94 -5.88
C PRO A 49 -33.70 1.65 -6.22
N SER A 50 -32.71 1.64 -5.34
CA SER A 50 -31.43 2.31 -5.55
C SER A 50 -30.36 1.36 -6.08
N ALA A 51 -29.63 1.77 -7.10
CA ALA A 51 -28.44 1.08 -7.59
C ALA A 51 -27.21 1.32 -6.66
N GLU A 52 -27.26 2.37 -5.84
CA GLU A 52 -26.21 2.73 -4.87
C GLU A 52 -26.47 2.16 -3.46
N ALA A 53 -27.41 1.20 -3.35
CA ALA A 53 -27.73 0.55 -2.08
C ALA A 53 -26.58 -0.34 -1.61
N ASP A 54 -26.14 -0.15 -0.38
CA ASP A 54 -25.22 -1.09 0.27
C ASP A 54 -26.00 -2.31 0.78
N ILE A 55 -25.92 -3.39 0.03
CA ILE A 55 -26.62 -4.66 0.33
C ILE A 55 -26.13 -5.34 1.61
N ASN A 56 -24.95 -5.00 2.11
CA ASN A 56 -24.46 -5.54 3.38
C ASN A 56 -25.18 -4.92 4.57
N THR A 57 -25.81 -3.76 4.38
CA THR A 57 -26.61 -3.07 5.39
C THR A 57 -28.11 -3.38 5.27
N LEU A 58 -28.49 -4.19 4.27
CA LEU A 58 -29.90 -4.50 4.01
C LEU A 58 -30.54 -5.26 5.18
N ASN A 59 -31.55 -4.65 5.75
CA ASN A 59 -32.40 -5.23 6.76
C ASN A 59 -33.81 -5.47 6.16
N VAL A 60 -34.23 -6.74 6.15
CA VAL A 60 -35.51 -7.16 5.58
C VAL A 60 -36.47 -7.55 6.70
N THR A 61 -37.56 -6.84 6.82
CA THR A 61 -38.61 -7.16 7.78
C THR A 61 -39.97 -7.31 7.10
N VAL A 62 -40.81 -8.17 7.65
CA VAL A 62 -42.15 -8.40 7.12
C VAL A 62 -43.18 -8.19 8.21
N LYS A 63 -44.17 -7.36 7.94
CA LYS A 63 -45.33 -7.11 8.81
C LYS A 63 -46.52 -7.91 8.32
N ALA A 64 -47.41 -8.30 9.22
CA ALA A 64 -48.62 -9.06 8.88
C ALA A 64 -49.61 -8.28 7.99
N ASN A 65 -49.61 -6.94 8.11
CA ASN A 65 -50.40 -6.00 7.32
C ASN A 65 -49.88 -4.56 7.52
N GLU A 66 -50.41 -3.58 6.82
CA GLU A 66 -50.01 -2.17 6.87
C GLU A 66 -50.15 -1.56 8.29
N THR A 67 -51.10 -2.00 9.08
CA THR A 67 -51.37 -1.46 10.42
C THR A 67 -50.62 -2.17 11.55
N ALA A 68 -49.98 -3.28 11.23
CA ALA A 68 -49.22 -4.06 12.21
C ALA A 68 -47.99 -3.29 12.69
N THR A 69 -47.80 -3.25 14.01
CA THR A 69 -46.63 -2.64 14.67
C THR A 69 -45.48 -3.63 14.80
N ALA A 70 -45.81 -4.93 14.95
CA ALA A 70 -44.80 -5.98 15.02
C ALA A 70 -44.31 -6.40 13.62
N SER A 71 -43.03 -6.63 13.48
CA SER A 71 -42.41 -7.12 12.25
C SER A 71 -41.53 -8.33 12.54
N ASP A 72 -41.50 -9.25 11.61
CA ASP A 72 -40.62 -10.42 11.60
C ASP A 72 -39.36 -10.11 10.80
N ILE A 73 -38.20 -10.42 11.38
CA ILE A 73 -36.90 -10.24 10.70
C ILE A 73 -36.63 -11.46 9.83
N TYR A 74 -36.22 -11.23 8.59
CA TYR A 74 -35.80 -12.24 7.65
C TYR A 74 -34.29 -12.14 7.43
N ASN A 75 -33.62 -13.31 7.41
CA ASN A 75 -32.19 -13.37 7.23
C ASN A 75 -31.81 -13.74 5.81
N ARG A 76 -30.73 -13.12 5.31
CA ARG A 76 -30.17 -13.48 4.01
C ARG A 76 -29.62 -14.90 4.05
N VAL A 77 -29.90 -15.65 3.01
CA VAL A 77 -29.34 -16.99 2.80
C VAL A 77 -28.84 -17.12 1.36
N ASP A 78 -27.66 -17.72 1.22
CA ASP A 78 -27.01 -17.94 -0.08
C ASP A 78 -27.15 -19.39 -0.55
N THR A 79 -27.58 -20.29 0.34
CA THR A 79 -27.74 -21.73 0.06
C THR A 79 -29.07 -22.23 0.58
N VAL A 80 -29.68 -23.16 -0.14
CA VAL A 80 -30.95 -23.79 0.24
C VAL A 80 -30.79 -24.94 1.26
N THR A 81 -29.56 -25.25 1.64
CA THR A 81 -29.27 -26.35 2.57
C THR A 81 -29.74 -25.99 3.98
N ASN A 82 -30.48 -26.90 4.63
CA ASN A 82 -31.02 -26.75 5.98
C ASN A 82 -32.15 -25.71 6.16
N LEU A 83 -32.78 -25.28 5.09
CA LEU A 83 -33.99 -24.46 5.18
C LEU A 83 -35.23 -25.34 5.33
N THR A 84 -36.16 -24.90 6.18
CA THR A 84 -37.46 -25.51 6.39
C THR A 84 -38.56 -24.61 5.84
N ALA A 85 -39.76 -25.13 5.64
CA ALA A 85 -40.93 -24.37 5.19
C ALA A 85 -41.28 -23.16 6.06
N THR A 86 -40.80 -23.13 7.31
CA THR A 86 -41.08 -22.03 8.26
C THR A 86 -39.91 -21.08 8.47
N THR A 87 -38.75 -21.37 7.85
CA THR A 87 -37.56 -20.53 8.01
C THR A 87 -37.76 -19.17 7.38
N ARG A 88 -37.58 -18.10 8.17
CA ARG A 88 -37.67 -16.71 7.72
C ARG A 88 -36.37 -16.32 7.00
N ALA A 89 -36.33 -16.61 5.73
CA ALA A 89 -35.16 -16.39 4.88
C ALA A 89 -35.53 -15.61 3.63
N TYR A 90 -34.56 -14.85 3.12
CA TYR A 90 -34.64 -14.25 1.78
C TYR A 90 -33.40 -14.54 0.97
N PHE A 91 -33.57 -14.57 -0.33
CA PHE A 91 -32.52 -14.73 -1.32
C PHE A 91 -32.29 -13.40 -2.02
N LEU A 92 -31.03 -13.04 -2.22
CA LEU A 92 -30.66 -11.84 -2.95
C LEU A 92 -30.12 -12.25 -4.32
N SER A 93 -30.65 -11.64 -5.36
CA SER A 93 -30.19 -11.81 -6.75
C SER A 93 -29.97 -10.47 -7.41
N GLU A 94 -29.07 -10.42 -8.37
CA GLU A 94 -28.91 -9.23 -9.23
C GLU A 94 -30.05 -9.22 -10.27
N GLY A 95 -30.63 -8.05 -10.45
CA GLY A 95 -31.63 -7.78 -11.48
C GLY A 95 -31.04 -6.99 -12.64
N GLU A 96 -31.90 -6.54 -13.54
CA GLU A 96 -31.54 -5.61 -14.59
C GLU A 96 -31.18 -4.24 -13.99
N ASP A 97 -30.42 -3.42 -14.71
CA ASP A 97 -30.04 -2.05 -14.31
C ASP A 97 -29.17 -1.98 -13.03
N MET A 98 -28.36 -3.00 -12.75
CA MET A 98 -27.48 -3.08 -11.55
C MET A 98 -28.24 -2.95 -10.22
N ARG A 99 -29.52 -3.26 -10.19
CA ARG A 99 -30.34 -3.27 -8.98
C ARG A 99 -30.46 -4.68 -8.43
N PHE A 100 -30.49 -4.78 -7.11
CA PHE A 100 -30.68 -6.06 -6.45
C PHE A 100 -32.16 -6.37 -6.27
N GLN A 101 -32.47 -7.65 -6.25
CA GLN A 101 -33.81 -8.19 -6.07
C GLN A 101 -33.85 -9.14 -4.89
N VAL A 102 -34.84 -8.96 -4.04
CA VAL A 102 -35.14 -9.83 -2.90
C VAL A 102 -36.23 -10.81 -3.29
N LYS A 103 -36.01 -12.10 -3.03
CA LYS A 103 -36.97 -13.19 -3.23
C LYS A 103 -37.12 -13.94 -1.93
N PHE A 104 -38.33 -14.42 -1.67
CA PHE A 104 -38.65 -15.18 -0.46
C PHE A 104 -38.85 -16.66 -0.78
N GLY A 105 -39.05 -17.46 0.24
CA GLY A 105 -39.33 -18.88 0.09
C GLY A 105 -40.71 -19.19 -0.51
N ASP A 106 -40.93 -20.46 -0.79
CA ASP A 106 -42.13 -21.01 -1.42
C ASP A 106 -42.86 -22.05 -0.53
N ASP A 107 -42.64 -22.03 0.79
CA ASP A 107 -43.08 -23.01 1.79
C ASP A 107 -42.50 -24.43 1.62
N SER A 108 -41.61 -24.61 0.64
CA SER A 108 -40.75 -25.80 0.54
C SER A 108 -39.34 -25.46 1.04
N VAL A 109 -38.82 -24.34 0.56
CA VAL A 109 -37.50 -23.80 0.90
C VAL A 109 -37.69 -22.39 1.43
N GLY A 110 -37.86 -22.25 2.75
CA GLY A 110 -38.18 -20.98 3.39
C GLY A 110 -39.66 -20.65 3.36
N ARG A 111 -40.09 -19.76 4.27
CA ARG A 111 -41.48 -19.32 4.41
C ARG A 111 -41.91 -18.49 3.22
N ALA A 112 -43.03 -18.85 2.59
CA ALA A 112 -43.69 -18.03 1.58
C ALA A 112 -44.40 -16.83 2.24
N LEU A 113 -44.47 -15.71 1.49
CA LEU A 113 -45.23 -14.55 1.92
C LEU A 113 -46.71 -14.74 1.63
N LYS A 114 -47.56 -14.13 2.45
CA LYS A 114 -49.01 -14.16 2.30
C LYS A 114 -49.54 -12.86 1.69
N ASP A 115 -50.67 -12.93 1.04
CA ASP A 115 -51.31 -11.76 0.46
C ASP A 115 -51.66 -10.72 1.53
N GLY A 116 -51.33 -9.46 1.25
CA GLY A 116 -51.53 -8.34 2.19
C GLY A 116 -50.45 -8.17 3.25
N GLU A 117 -49.44 -9.06 3.33
CA GLU A 117 -48.24 -8.79 4.15
C GLU A 117 -47.45 -7.61 3.58
N VAL A 118 -46.67 -6.92 4.42
CA VAL A 118 -45.87 -5.78 3.98
C VAL A 118 -44.41 -6.09 4.19
N VAL A 119 -43.66 -6.15 3.09
CA VAL A 119 -42.19 -6.27 3.08
C VAL A 119 -41.61 -4.87 3.24
N ASN A 120 -40.77 -4.68 4.23
CA ASN A 120 -39.99 -3.47 4.44
C ASN A 120 -38.52 -3.75 4.16
N LEU A 121 -37.93 -3.02 3.23
CA LEU A 121 -36.53 -3.05 2.86
C LEU A 121 -35.86 -1.78 3.40
N GLU A 122 -34.99 -1.93 4.39
CA GLU A 122 -34.21 -0.82 4.95
C GLU A 122 -32.73 -1.03 4.65
N TYR A 123 -32.08 -0.03 4.06
CA TYR A 123 -30.70 -0.10 3.62
C TYR A 123 -30.06 1.30 3.60
N LEU A 124 -28.74 1.35 3.56
CA LEU A 124 -27.99 2.59 3.34
C LEU A 124 -27.78 2.83 1.83
N VAL A 125 -27.97 4.07 1.44
CA VAL A 125 -27.49 4.60 0.15
C VAL A 125 -26.19 5.35 0.43
N THR A 126 -25.08 4.86 -0.12
CA THR A 126 -23.72 5.30 0.20
C THR A 126 -23.11 6.11 -0.95
N SER A 127 -22.08 6.89 -0.64
CA SER A 127 -21.31 7.63 -1.65
C SER A 127 -20.06 6.87 -2.14
N GLY A 128 -19.96 5.58 -1.80
CA GLY A 128 -18.87 4.70 -2.21
C GLY A 128 -17.51 5.16 -1.69
N LYS A 129 -16.48 5.14 -2.54
CA LYS A 129 -15.11 5.52 -2.15
C LYS A 129 -14.93 6.98 -1.73
N LYS A 130 -15.88 7.87 -2.03
CA LYS A 130 -15.77 9.31 -1.70
C LYS A 130 -15.76 9.58 -0.20
N ALA A 131 -16.32 8.67 0.60
CA ALA A 131 -16.35 8.79 2.05
C ALA A 131 -15.08 8.27 2.74
N ASN A 132 -14.18 7.63 2.04
CA ASN A 132 -12.93 7.14 2.61
C ASN A 132 -12.05 8.30 3.11
N GLU A 133 -11.14 8.00 4.04
CA GLU A 133 -10.19 8.93 4.68
C GLU A 133 -10.80 9.99 5.61
N VAL A 134 -12.10 10.01 5.83
CA VAL A 134 -12.71 10.89 6.85
C VAL A 134 -12.19 10.48 8.23
N LYS A 135 -11.69 11.47 8.99
CA LYS A 135 -11.05 11.29 10.30
C LYS A 135 -11.61 12.17 11.40
N ALA A 136 -12.59 12.99 11.10
CA ALA A 136 -13.25 13.86 12.07
C ALA A 136 -14.77 13.66 12.00
N PHE A 137 -15.38 13.41 13.14
CA PHE A 137 -16.81 13.17 13.27
C PHE A 137 -17.38 14.05 14.38
N ASN A 138 -18.60 14.50 14.19
CA ASN A 138 -19.39 15.17 15.22
C ASN A 138 -20.61 14.32 15.53
N PHE A 139 -20.86 14.06 16.79
CA PHE A 139 -22.10 13.40 17.23
C PHE A 139 -23.25 14.39 17.16
N ILE A 140 -24.30 14.05 16.43
CA ILE A 140 -25.51 14.88 16.26
C ILE A 140 -26.76 14.22 16.84
N GLY A 141 -26.62 12.99 17.32
CA GLY A 141 -27.71 12.22 17.95
C GLY A 141 -27.92 12.54 19.41
N SER A 142 -28.74 11.73 20.07
CA SER A 142 -28.94 11.74 21.50
C SER A 142 -28.77 10.34 22.09
N LEU A 143 -28.27 10.26 23.29
CA LEU A 143 -28.21 9.02 24.08
C LEU A 143 -29.38 8.99 25.03
N VAL A 144 -29.97 7.82 25.25
CA VAL A 144 -31.10 7.65 26.17
C VAL A 144 -30.72 6.60 27.20
N ASP A 145 -30.91 6.90 28.47
CA ASP A 145 -30.66 5.93 29.52
C ASP A 145 -31.87 4.99 29.76
N SER A 146 -31.70 4.02 30.63
CA SER A 146 -32.74 3.04 30.96
C SER A 146 -33.97 3.65 31.62
N GLN A 147 -33.90 4.91 32.07
CA GLN A 147 -34.99 5.67 32.70
C GLN A 147 -35.69 6.62 31.70
N GLY A 148 -35.24 6.64 30.43
CA GLY A 148 -35.76 7.50 29.37
C GLY A 148 -35.21 8.92 29.38
N GLN A 149 -34.18 9.22 30.20
CA GLN A 149 -33.51 10.52 30.18
C GLN A 149 -32.62 10.65 28.94
N THR A 150 -32.73 11.76 28.26
CA THR A 150 -31.99 12.02 27.01
C THR A 150 -30.78 12.91 27.28
N TYR A 151 -29.63 12.50 26.75
CA TYR A 151 -28.37 13.22 26.81
C TYR A 151 -28.01 13.74 25.41
N SER A 152 -27.72 15.03 25.31
CA SER A 152 -27.41 15.68 24.03
C SER A 152 -25.94 15.50 23.62
N ALA A 153 -25.63 15.83 22.36
CA ALA A 153 -24.30 15.79 21.81
C ALA A 153 -23.21 16.54 22.62
N ASN A 154 -23.59 17.60 23.32
CA ASN A 154 -22.64 18.40 24.13
C ASN A 154 -22.09 17.67 25.36
N SER A 155 -22.70 16.56 25.77
CA SER A 155 -22.22 15.71 26.87
C SER A 155 -21.38 14.53 26.40
N THR A 156 -21.04 14.45 25.11
CA THR A 156 -20.30 13.33 24.52
C THR A 156 -18.94 13.77 24.01
N THR A 157 -17.94 12.91 24.18
CA THR A 157 -16.62 13.06 23.58
C THR A 157 -16.39 11.90 22.62
N LEU A 158 -15.99 12.20 21.38
CA LEU A 158 -15.67 11.22 20.37
C LEU A 158 -14.14 11.12 20.19
N THR A 159 -13.64 9.89 20.24
CA THR A 159 -12.27 9.57 19.85
C THR A 159 -12.30 8.70 18.61
N VAL A 160 -11.62 9.10 17.56
CA VAL A 160 -11.58 8.34 16.31
C VAL A 160 -10.39 7.38 16.35
N ASN A 161 -10.67 6.09 16.43
CA ASN A 161 -9.65 5.04 16.44
C ASN A 161 -9.08 4.78 15.03
N HIS A 162 -9.95 4.78 14.02
CA HIS A 162 -9.60 4.52 12.63
C HIS A 162 -10.27 5.52 11.69
N ARG A 163 -9.59 5.87 10.61
CA ARG A 163 -10.19 6.64 9.52
C ARG A 163 -11.27 5.82 8.83
N ALA A 164 -12.21 6.49 8.19
CA ALA A 164 -13.19 5.83 7.34
C ALA A 164 -12.50 5.10 6.19
N GLN A 165 -12.90 3.86 5.95
CA GLN A 165 -12.34 2.98 4.92
C GLN A 165 -13.39 1.96 4.48
N LEU A 166 -13.07 1.12 3.50
CA LEU A 166 -13.94 0.09 2.94
C LEU A 166 -15.02 0.59 1.97
N GLY A 167 -15.16 1.90 1.76
CA GLY A 167 -16.00 2.40 0.68
C GLY A 167 -15.42 2.03 -0.70
N SER A 168 -16.23 1.45 -1.58
CA SER A 168 -15.84 1.10 -2.96
C SER A 168 -16.95 1.45 -3.94
N ASP A 169 -16.55 1.75 -5.19
CA ASP A 169 -17.51 1.88 -6.28
C ASP A 169 -17.90 0.48 -6.79
N ALA A 170 -18.96 0.39 -7.57
CA ALA A 170 -19.37 -0.85 -8.24
C ALA A 170 -18.25 -1.38 -9.15
N GLU A 171 -18.13 -2.70 -9.25
CA GLU A 171 -17.13 -3.34 -10.10
C GLU A 171 -17.36 -2.98 -11.58
N THR A 172 -16.27 -2.66 -12.30
CA THR A 172 -16.35 -2.30 -13.71
C THR A 172 -16.62 -3.53 -14.59
N VAL A 173 -17.29 -3.34 -15.72
CA VAL A 173 -17.58 -4.42 -16.70
C VAL A 173 -16.29 -5.11 -17.17
N GLU A 174 -15.20 -4.38 -17.31
CA GLU A 174 -13.90 -4.95 -17.71
C GLU A 174 -13.34 -5.87 -16.62
N SER A 175 -13.43 -5.46 -15.36
CA SER A 175 -13.05 -6.28 -14.22
C SER A 175 -13.90 -7.56 -14.14
N ILE A 176 -15.22 -7.44 -14.32
CA ILE A 176 -16.15 -8.60 -14.35
C ILE A 176 -15.77 -9.56 -15.48
N LYS A 177 -15.55 -9.07 -16.69
CA LYS A 177 -15.13 -9.91 -17.83
C LYS A 177 -13.82 -10.62 -17.59
N TYR A 178 -12.88 -9.98 -16.89
CA TYR A 178 -11.59 -10.56 -16.56
C TYR A 178 -11.70 -11.63 -15.44
N ASN A 179 -12.49 -11.37 -14.41
CA ASN A 179 -12.56 -12.20 -13.21
C ASN A 179 -13.58 -13.35 -13.31
N ALA A 180 -14.74 -13.16 -13.95
CA ALA A 180 -15.81 -14.14 -13.96
C ALA A 180 -15.40 -15.53 -14.49
N PRO A 181 -14.65 -15.68 -15.61
CA PRO A 181 -14.20 -17.00 -16.07
C PRO A 181 -13.27 -17.70 -15.05
N ARG A 182 -12.46 -16.89 -14.33
CA ARG A 182 -11.52 -17.39 -13.32
C ARG A 182 -12.23 -17.89 -12.08
N TYR A 183 -13.25 -17.15 -11.60
CA TYR A 183 -14.12 -17.60 -10.51
C TYR A 183 -14.84 -18.89 -10.85
N TYR A 184 -15.33 -19.00 -12.08
CA TYR A 184 -15.98 -20.23 -12.55
C TYR A 184 -15.01 -21.41 -12.55
N SER A 185 -13.77 -21.23 -13.01
CA SER A 185 -12.75 -22.28 -13.04
C SER A 185 -12.27 -22.69 -11.64
N ALA A 186 -12.18 -21.76 -10.70
CA ALA A 186 -11.78 -22.04 -9.31
C ALA A 186 -12.83 -22.84 -8.52
N GLN A 187 -14.11 -22.84 -8.95
CA GLN A 187 -15.21 -23.57 -8.30
C GLN A 187 -15.28 -23.38 -6.79
N TYR A 188 -15.07 -22.15 -6.31
CA TYR A 188 -15.03 -21.78 -4.89
C TYR A 188 -13.95 -22.53 -4.07
N ARG A 189 -12.85 -22.93 -4.68
CA ARG A 189 -11.70 -23.55 -4.00
C ARG A 189 -10.43 -22.81 -4.35
N ALA A 190 -9.60 -22.54 -3.35
CA ALA A 190 -8.28 -21.98 -3.53
C ALA A 190 -7.24 -23.12 -3.58
N VAL A 191 -6.76 -23.44 -4.77
CA VAL A 191 -5.76 -24.46 -5.02
C VAL A 191 -4.45 -23.85 -5.51
N THR A 192 -4.53 -22.90 -6.44
CA THR A 192 -3.38 -22.20 -6.99
C THR A 192 -3.20 -20.83 -6.32
N ALA A 193 -2.01 -20.27 -6.39
CA ALA A 193 -1.75 -18.91 -5.90
C ALA A 193 -2.72 -17.89 -6.53
N GLN A 194 -3.07 -18.07 -7.79
CA GLN A 194 -4.01 -17.19 -8.48
C GLN A 194 -5.44 -17.31 -7.94
N ASP A 195 -5.89 -18.49 -7.54
CA ASP A 195 -7.21 -18.66 -6.90
C ASP A 195 -7.27 -17.93 -5.56
N TYR A 196 -6.19 -18.02 -4.74
CA TYR A 196 -6.10 -17.24 -3.50
C TYR A 196 -6.19 -15.73 -3.76
N ALA A 197 -5.49 -15.21 -4.76
CA ALA A 197 -5.55 -13.80 -5.09
C ALA A 197 -6.96 -13.36 -5.51
N LEU A 198 -7.64 -14.14 -6.37
CA LEU A 198 -9.01 -13.87 -6.85
C LEU A 198 -10.03 -13.91 -5.71
N ILE A 199 -9.98 -14.95 -4.87
CA ILE A 199 -10.89 -15.08 -3.75
C ILE A 199 -10.67 -13.95 -2.74
N THR A 200 -9.42 -13.53 -2.52
CA THR A 200 -9.10 -12.39 -1.65
C THR A 200 -9.73 -11.10 -2.16
N GLN A 201 -9.66 -10.82 -3.47
CA GLN A 201 -10.31 -9.64 -4.05
C GLN A 201 -11.83 -9.63 -3.84
N ARG A 202 -12.46 -10.82 -3.84
CA ARG A 202 -13.89 -10.96 -3.56
C ARG A 202 -14.23 -10.76 -2.08
N ILE A 203 -13.40 -11.28 -1.17
CA ILE A 203 -13.59 -11.15 0.29
C ILE A 203 -13.34 -9.71 0.73
N TYR A 204 -12.30 -9.07 0.19
CA TYR A 204 -11.88 -7.74 0.57
C TYR A 204 -11.98 -6.77 -0.61
N ASN A 205 -13.13 -6.08 -0.72
CA ASN A 205 -13.45 -5.18 -1.84
C ASN A 205 -12.55 -3.94 -1.95
N ASN A 206 -11.84 -3.57 -0.86
CA ASN A 206 -10.89 -2.46 -0.88
C ASN A 206 -9.51 -2.86 -1.42
N ALA A 207 -9.33 -4.10 -1.88
CA ALA A 207 -8.13 -4.50 -2.60
C ALA A 207 -8.08 -3.84 -3.98
N ASP A 208 -6.97 -3.15 -4.27
CA ASP A 208 -6.64 -2.62 -5.60
C ASP A 208 -5.90 -3.69 -6.41
N SER A 209 -4.87 -4.26 -5.82
CA SER A 209 -4.09 -5.36 -6.39
C SER A 209 -3.80 -6.40 -5.31
N VAL A 210 -3.83 -7.67 -5.69
CA VAL A 210 -3.54 -8.80 -4.80
C VAL A 210 -2.58 -9.74 -5.51
N VAL A 211 -1.57 -10.18 -4.79
CA VAL A 211 -0.69 -11.27 -5.23
C VAL A 211 -0.60 -12.33 -4.14
N ALA A 212 -0.64 -13.60 -4.54
CA ALA A 212 -0.39 -14.71 -3.64
C ALA A 212 0.81 -15.52 -4.14
N TYR A 213 1.56 -16.09 -3.21
CA TYR A 213 2.73 -16.93 -3.51
C TYR A 213 2.92 -17.98 -2.44
N GLY A 214 3.46 -19.14 -2.83
CA GLY A 214 3.77 -20.19 -1.88
C GLY A 214 4.95 -19.84 -0.99
N GLY A 215 4.93 -20.34 0.23
CA GLY A 215 6.06 -20.15 1.16
C GLY A 215 7.34 -20.88 0.74
N ASP A 216 7.25 -21.78 -0.24
CA ASP A 216 8.39 -22.44 -0.88
C ASP A 216 9.27 -21.48 -1.68
N SER A 217 8.70 -20.35 -2.15
CA SER A 217 9.43 -19.29 -2.86
C SER A 217 10.24 -18.37 -1.94
N LEU A 218 10.10 -18.48 -0.63
CA LEU A 218 10.83 -17.67 0.35
C LEU A 218 12.22 -18.25 0.65
N ASN A 219 13.11 -17.42 1.15
CA ASN A 219 14.42 -17.84 1.62
C ASN A 219 14.62 -17.40 3.10
N PRO A 220 14.65 -18.32 4.09
CA PRO A 220 14.42 -19.77 3.96
C PRO A 220 12.97 -20.13 3.61
N PRO A 221 12.72 -21.29 2.95
CA PRO A 221 11.38 -21.71 2.55
C PRO A 221 10.50 -22.06 3.76
N ILE A 222 9.21 -21.69 3.70
CA ILE A 222 8.20 -21.97 4.72
C ILE A 222 7.09 -22.80 4.07
N TYR A 223 7.12 -24.12 4.24
CA TYR A 223 6.15 -25.01 3.63
C TYR A 223 4.78 -24.99 4.34
N GLY A 224 3.72 -25.34 3.60
CA GLY A 224 2.35 -25.41 4.13
C GLY A 224 1.67 -24.04 4.29
N LYS A 225 2.28 -22.98 3.81
CA LYS A 225 1.71 -21.63 3.85
C LYS A 225 1.64 -21.00 2.47
N VAL A 226 0.58 -20.22 2.25
CA VAL A 226 0.45 -19.31 1.12
C VAL A 226 0.41 -17.89 1.68
N PHE A 227 1.31 -17.05 1.20
CA PHE A 227 1.39 -15.63 1.56
C PHE A 227 0.60 -14.81 0.56
N ILE A 228 -0.21 -13.88 1.07
CA ILE A 228 -1.08 -13.03 0.27
C ILE A 228 -0.73 -11.59 0.61
N ALA A 229 -0.15 -10.87 -0.35
CA ALA A 229 0.09 -9.45 -0.24
C ALA A 229 -1.06 -8.68 -0.89
N ILE A 230 -1.59 -7.70 -0.18
CA ILE A 230 -2.75 -6.90 -0.59
C ILE A 230 -2.34 -5.44 -0.63
N LYS A 231 -2.45 -4.82 -1.81
CA LYS A 231 -2.43 -3.36 -1.96
C LYS A 231 -3.85 -2.85 -1.85
N THR A 232 -4.09 -1.92 -0.95
CA THR A 232 -5.41 -1.30 -0.77
C THR A 232 -5.63 -0.15 -1.77
N LYS A 233 -6.87 0.11 -2.14
CA LYS A 233 -7.26 1.26 -2.97
C LYS A 233 -6.94 2.61 -2.31
N THR A 234 -6.87 2.63 -0.99
CA THR A 234 -6.55 3.82 -0.19
C THR A 234 -5.05 4.03 0.00
N GLY A 235 -4.21 3.06 -0.43
CA GLY A 235 -2.76 3.10 -0.22
C GLY A 235 -2.31 2.83 1.22
N SER A 236 -3.22 2.67 2.19
CA SER A 236 -2.89 2.39 3.59
C SER A 236 -2.60 0.92 3.84
N LEU A 237 -1.72 0.61 4.79
CA LEU A 237 -1.49 -0.76 5.23
C LEU A 237 -2.70 -1.31 5.99
N LEU A 238 -2.90 -2.62 5.89
CA LEU A 238 -3.92 -3.32 6.65
C LEU A 238 -3.50 -3.47 8.11
N ASN A 239 -4.44 -3.24 9.03
CA ASN A 239 -4.20 -3.56 10.43
C ASN A 239 -4.21 -5.08 10.66
N ASP A 240 -3.61 -5.53 11.75
CA ASP A 240 -3.47 -6.96 12.05
C ASP A 240 -4.81 -7.68 12.28
N ALA A 241 -5.83 -6.96 12.75
CA ALA A 241 -7.17 -7.52 12.94
C ALA A 241 -7.80 -7.85 11.58
N THR A 242 -7.77 -6.91 10.63
CA THR A 242 -8.27 -7.12 9.27
C THR A 242 -7.49 -8.21 8.53
N LYS A 243 -6.16 -8.28 8.69
CA LYS A 243 -5.34 -9.38 8.12
C LYS A 243 -5.79 -10.75 8.64
N LYS A 244 -6.04 -10.86 9.95
CA LYS A 244 -6.53 -12.10 10.58
C LYS A 244 -7.93 -12.47 10.11
N GLU A 245 -8.82 -11.51 9.95
CA GLU A 245 -10.19 -11.71 9.45
C GLU A 245 -10.17 -12.22 8.00
N ILE A 246 -9.44 -11.56 7.12
CA ILE A 246 -9.27 -12.00 5.72
C ILE A 246 -8.68 -13.41 5.67
N ALA A 247 -7.65 -13.71 6.47
CA ALA A 247 -7.04 -15.03 6.52
C ALA A 247 -8.04 -16.10 7.03
N ALA A 248 -8.88 -15.78 8.02
CA ALA A 248 -9.92 -16.68 8.53
C ALA A 248 -10.99 -16.98 7.46
N ASP A 249 -11.38 -15.97 6.69
CA ASP A 249 -12.33 -16.14 5.60
C ASP A 249 -11.74 -16.97 4.44
N LEU A 250 -10.47 -16.74 4.11
CA LEU A 250 -9.76 -17.51 3.09
C LEU A 250 -9.62 -19.01 3.45
N ARG A 251 -9.50 -19.34 4.74
CA ARG A 251 -9.45 -20.72 5.20
C ARG A 251 -10.68 -21.54 4.83
N LYS A 252 -11.84 -20.90 4.64
CA LYS A 252 -13.08 -21.58 4.19
C LYS A 252 -12.96 -22.13 2.76
N TYR A 253 -12.05 -21.57 1.98
CA TYR A 253 -11.80 -21.95 0.57
C TYR A 253 -10.49 -22.71 0.39
N ALA A 254 -9.60 -22.65 1.39
CA ALA A 254 -8.26 -23.26 1.34
C ALA A 254 -8.31 -24.79 1.44
N MET A 255 -7.30 -25.44 0.89
CA MET A 255 -7.09 -26.87 1.11
C MET A 255 -6.67 -27.11 2.57
N ALA A 256 -7.05 -28.27 3.13
CA ALA A 256 -6.87 -28.60 4.55
C ALA A 256 -5.42 -28.50 5.07
N SER A 257 -4.42 -28.64 4.19
CA SER A 257 -3.00 -28.61 4.55
C SER A 257 -2.33 -27.25 4.32
N ILE A 258 -3.05 -26.25 3.80
CA ILE A 258 -2.49 -24.94 3.43
C ILE A 258 -3.08 -23.86 4.33
N ASP A 259 -2.20 -23.10 4.99
CA ASP A 259 -2.57 -21.98 5.85
C ASP A 259 -2.34 -20.64 5.11
N PRO A 260 -3.41 -19.88 4.79
CA PRO A 260 -3.26 -18.55 4.19
C PRO A 260 -2.80 -17.53 5.23
N VAL A 261 -1.79 -16.74 4.87
CA VAL A 261 -1.21 -15.67 5.70
C VAL A 261 -1.24 -14.37 4.91
N VAL A 262 -1.93 -13.36 5.45
CA VAL A 262 -1.94 -12.02 4.83
C VAL A 262 -0.74 -11.23 5.34
N VAL A 263 0.02 -10.68 4.40
CA VAL A 263 1.25 -9.89 4.65
C VAL A 263 1.15 -8.51 4.01
N ASP A 264 1.97 -7.60 4.51
CA ASP A 264 2.09 -6.28 3.88
C ASP A 264 2.90 -6.36 2.58
N PRO A 265 2.61 -5.49 1.61
CA PRO A 265 3.44 -5.35 0.42
C PRO A 265 4.86 -4.93 0.76
N ASP A 266 5.84 -5.46 0.03
CA ASP A 266 7.21 -4.98 0.06
C ASP A 266 7.37 -3.83 -0.93
N ASN A 267 7.75 -2.65 -0.46
CA ASN A 267 7.84 -1.45 -1.29
C ASN A 267 9.27 -1.21 -1.77
N ILE A 268 9.41 -1.02 -3.08
CA ILE A 268 10.60 -0.46 -3.73
C ILE A 268 10.25 0.96 -4.19
N TYR A 269 11.06 1.93 -3.81
CA TYR A 269 10.91 3.30 -4.24
C TYR A 269 11.95 3.63 -5.30
N ILE A 270 11.51 4.14 -6.44
CA ILE A 270 12.39 4.61 -7.51
C ILE A 270 12.44 6.12 -7.45
N TYR A 271 13.64 6.65 -7.26
CA TYR A 271 13.91 8.07 -7.33
C TYR A 271 14.65 8.40 -8.62
N THR A 272 14.12 9.37 -9.36
CA THR A 272 14.68 9.80 -10.64
C THR A 272 15.02 11.28 -10.60
N LYS A 273 16.14 11.66 -11.24
CA LYS A 273 16.53 13.05 -11.51
C LYS A 273 16.60 13.27 -13.03
N PRO A 274 15.49 13.65 -13.67
CA PRO A 274 15.50 14.00 -15.08
C PRO A 274 16.25 15.31 -15.30
N PHE A 275 17.21 15.28 -16.22
CA PHE A 275 17.88 16.47 -16.77
C PHE A 275 17.41 16.64 -18.21
N VAL A 276 16.73 17.74 -18.47
CA VAL A 276 16.04 18.02 -19.74
C VAL A 276 16.73 19.19 -20.44
N LEU A 277 17.20 18.97 -21.65
CA LEU A 277 17.73 20.01 -22.54
C LEU A 277 16.65 20.51 -23.50
N TYR A 278 16.50 21.81 -23.63
CA TYR A 278 15.47 22.39 -24.50
C TYR A 278 16.02 23.47 -25.42
N ASP A 279 15.36 23.65 -26.58
CA ASP A 279 15.65 24.73 -27.53
C ASP A 279 14.93 26.01 -27.12
N THR A 280 15.71 27.04 -26.81
CA THR A 280 15.20 28.39 -26.43
C THR A 280 14.46 29.08 -27.59
N GLY A 281 14.68 28.68 -28.83
CA GLY A 281 13.99 29.18 -30.02
C GLY A 281 12.57 28.66 -30.19
N ALA A 282 12.18 27.59 -29.50
CA ALA A 282 10.88 26.95 -29.64
C ALA A 282 9.71 27.64 -28.91
N GLY A 283 9.98 28.72 -28.17
CA GLY A 283 8.95 29.57 -27.56
C GLY A 283 8.42 29.11 -26.19
N SER A 284 8.75 27.93 -25.70
CA SER A 284 8.36 27.47 -24.37
C SER A 284 9.33 27.95 -23.29
N SER A 285 8.82 28.41 -22.14
CA SER A 285 9.65 28.78 -21.00
C SER A 285 10.12 27.55 -20.22
N SER A 286 11.26 27.64 -19.53
CA SER A 286 11.77 26.53 -18.71
C SER A 286 10.79 26.08 -17.63
N SER A 287 10.03 27.01 -17.04
CA SER A 287 8.98 26.70 -16.04
C SER A 287 7.81 25.94 -16.66
N GLN A 288 7.42 26.28 -17.87
CA GLN A 288 6.35 25.59 -18.59
C GLN A 288 6.76 24.18 -18.97
N ILE A 289 7.98 24.02 -19.49
CA ILE A 289 8.55 22.71 -19.82
C ILE A 289 8.61 21.83 -18.56
N LYS A 290 9.07 22.39 -17.43
CA LYS A 290 9.10 21.66 -16.15
C LYS A 290 7.71 21.14 -15.74
N THR A 291 6.67 21.98 -15.88
CA THR A 291 5.28 21.60 -15.59
C THR A 291 4.77 20.54 -16.56
N ASN A 292 5.04 20.67 -17.86
CA ASN A 292 4.64 19.70 -18.87
C ASN A 292 5.30 18.35 -18.63
N VAL A 293 6.59 18.33 -18.30
CA VAL A 293 7.34 17.12 -17.95
C VAL A 293 6.74 16.45 -16.70
N GLN A 294 6.45 17.22 -15.65
CA GLN A 294 5.84 16.66 -14.44
C GLN A 294 4.48 16.02 -14.72
N ASN A 295 3.64 16.70 -15.53
CA ASN A 295 2.34 16.16 -15.93
C ASN A 295 2.48 14.89 -16.79
N ALA A 296 3.44 14.86 -17.71
CA ALA A 296 3.70 13.69 -18.54
C ALA A 296 4.17 12.48 -17.72
N ILE A 297 5.02 12.71 -16.71
CA ILE A 297 5.46 11.66 -15.77
C ILE A 297 4.29 11.12 -14.96
N ASN A 298 3.44 12.00 -14.43
CA ASN A 298 2.26 11.60 -13.66
C ASN A 298 1.29 10.78 -14.52
N GLN A 299 1.05 11.23 -15.75
CA GLN A 299 0.19 10.53 -16.70
C GLN A 299 0.78 9.15 -17.09
N TRP A 300 2.08 9.08 -17.33
CA TRP A 300 2.77 7.83 -17.63
C TRP A 300 2.64 6.83 -16.48
N ALA A 301 2.84 7.28 -15.23
CA ALA A 301 2.73 6.43 -14.05
C ALA A 301 1.30 5.88 -13.88
N SER A 302 0.28 6.69 -14.11
CA SER A 302 -1.12 6.28 -14.08
C SER A 302 -1.46 5.28 -15.19
N GLN A 303 -1.04 5.54 -16.42
CA GLN A 303 -1.32 4.66 -17.56
C GLN A 303 -0.64 3.29 -17.44
N THR A 304 0.57 3.25 -16.88
CA THR A 304 1.32 2.01 -16.69
C THR A 304 0.94 1.23 -15.45
N GLN A 305 0.16 1.84 -14.54
CA GLN A 305 -0.18 1.26 -13.24
C GLN A 305 1.05 0.67 -12.54
N ILE A 306 2.14 1.44 -12.54
CA ILE A 306 3.47 1.00 -12.11
C ILE A 306 3.49 0.49 -10.67
N ASN A 307 2.58 0.97 -9.83
CA ASN A 307 2.46 0.61 -8.43
C ASN A 307 1.58 -0.64 -8.18
N ASN A 308 1.30 -1.45 -9.19
CA ASN A 308 0.68 -2.76 -9.02
C ASN A 308 1.74 -3.85 -8.84
N PHE A 309 1.34 -4.99 -8.27
CA PHE A 309 2.23 -6.15 -8.16
C PHE A 309 2.68 -6.64 -9.54
N ASN A 310 3.88 -7.21 -9.59
CA ASN A 310 4.51 -7.73 -10.80
C ASN A 310 4.75 -6.67 -11.89
N SER A 311 4.76 -5.40 -11.52
CA SER A 311 5.09 -4.31 -12.43
C SER A 311 6.58 -4.26 -12.72
N THR A 312 6.95 -3.52 -13.76
CA THR A 312 8.35 -3.29 -14.14
C THR A 312 8.53 -1.83 -14.55
N PHE A 313 9.44 -1.15 -13.87
CA PHE A 313 9.85 0.17 -14.30
C PHE A 313 10.69 0.04 -15.58
N ARG A 314 10.28 0.75 -16.63
CA ARG A 314 10.96 0.80 -17.93
C ARG A 314 11.50 2.20 -18.16
N GLY A 315 12.81 2.40 -17.92
CA GLY A 315 13.47 3.69 -18.03
C GLY A 315 13.34 4.31 -19.42
N GLN A 316 13.48 3.53 -20.50
CA GLN A 316 13.30 4.03 -21.86
C GLN A 316 11.88 4.54 -22.14
N ALA A 317 10.85 3.87 -21.60
CA ALA A 317 9.46 4.34 -21.75
C ALA A 317 9.22 5.59 -20.93
N TYR A 318 9.85 5.70 -19.77
CA TYR A 318 9.83 6.87 -18.91
C TYR A 318 10.52 8.08 -19.58
N GLU A 319 11.72 7.93 -20.12
CA GLU A 319 12.44 8.96 -20.86
C GLU A 319 11.67 9.41 -22.11
N LYS A 320 11.07 8.46 -22.84
CA LYS A 320 10.22 8.77 -23.99
C LYS A 320 9.00 9.62 -23.59
N ALA A 321 8.37 9.32 -22.46
CA ALA A 321 7.23 10.12 -21.97
C ALA A 321 7.67 11.56 -21.65
N ILE A 322 8.87 11.75 -21.11
CA ILE A 322 9.45 13.07 -20.84
C ILE A 322 9.77 13.80 -22.16
N THR A 323 10.39 13.13 -23.11
CA THR A 323 10.75 13.73 -24.41
C THR A 323 9.51 14.21 -25.18
N LEU A 324 8.40 13.49 -25.07
CA LEU A 324 7.14 13.84 -25.75
C LEU A 324 6.32 14.89 -25.00
N ALA A 325 6.72 15.32 -23.80
CA ALA A 325 5.98 16.27 -22.98
C ALA A 325 5.91 17.68 -23.59
N ASP A 326 6.94 18.09 -24.33
CA ASP A 326 7.00 19.40 -24.99
C ASP A 326 7.86 19.31 -26.25
N SER A 327 7.44 19.98 -27.32
CA SER A 327 8.17 20.00 -28.61
C SER A 327 9.51 20.74 -28.54
N ALA A 328 9.73 21.56 -27.53
CA ALA A 328 10.99 22.26 -27.29
C ALA A 328 12.07 21.35 -26.69
N ILE A 329 11.72 20.16 -26.19
CA ILE A 329 12.68 19.24 -25.59
C ILE A 329 13.52 18.58 -26.69
N SER A 330 14.84 18.73 -26.55
CA SER A 330 15.81 18.21 -27.50
C SER A 330 16.48 16.92 -27.02
N ASP A 331 16.79 16.83 -25.73
CA ASP A 331 17.45 15.67 -25.14
C ASP A 331 17.07 15.50 -23.68
N VAL A 332 17.09 14.25 -23.21
CA VAL A 332 16.71 13.88 -21.84
C VAL A 332 17.71 12.86 -21.30
N SER A 333 18.24 13.11 -20.14
CA SER A 333 19.05 12.17 -19.38
C SER A 333 18.42 11.94 -18.00
N VAL A 334 18.26 10.69 -17.60
CA VAL A 334 17.63 10.34 -16.32
C VAL A 334 18.57 9.50 -15.46
N GLN A 335 18.90 10.03 -14.30
CA GLN A 335 19.58 9.23 -13.27
C GLN A 335 18.53 8.56 -12.39
N THR A 336 18.74 7.30 -12.09
CA THR A 336 17.76 6.46 -11.35
C THR A 336 18.45 5.78 -10.18
N THR A 337 17.84 5.88 -9.01
CA THR A 337 18.24 5.15 -7.78
C THR A 337 17.06 4.39 -7.21
N ILE A 338 17.37 3.33 -6.47
CA ILE A 338 16.40 2.52 -5.73
C ILE A 338 16.54 2.85 -4.24
N LEU A 339 15.42 3.08 -3.57
CA LEU A 339 15.35 3.24 -2.12
C LEU A 339 14.50 2.11 -1.54
N LYS A 340 15.02 1.45 -0.51
CA LYS A 340 14.29 0.50 0.36
C LYS A 340 14.51 0.84 1.82
N TYR A 341 13.65 0.29 2.69
CA TYR A 341 13.75 0.48 4.13
C TYR A 341 14.07 -0.84 4.82
N ILE A 342 14.99 -0.77 5.78
CA ILE A 342 15.18 -1.81 6.79
C ILE A 342 14.41 -1.38 8.04
N TYR A 343 13.67 -2.32 8.65
CA TYR A 343 12.89 -2.10 9.87
C TYR A 343 13.50 -2.88 11.03
N PRO A 344 14.46 -2.29 11.76
CA PRO A 344 15.11 -2.97 12.87
C PRO A 344 14.17 -3.17 14.05
N ASN A 345 14.25 -4.34 14.69
CA ASN A 345 13.63 -4.55 15.99
C ASN A 345 14.47 -3.86 17.07
N SER A 346 13.86 -2.95 17.82
CA SER A 346 14.55 -2.21 18.88
C SER A 346 15.12 -3.14 19.93
N ASN A 347 16.35 -2.88 20.36
CA ASN A 347 17.05 -3.61 21.44
C ASN A 347 17.25 -5.12 21.18
N GLN A 348 17.26 -5.55 19.93
CA GLN A 348 17.54 -6.94 19.54
C GLN A 348 18.69 -6.98 18.53
N THR A 349 19.57 -7.96 18.71
CA THR A 349 20.66 -8.20 17.75
C THR A 349 20.14 -9.13 16.65
N ASN A 350 20.00 -8.59 15.44
CA ASN A 350 19.51 -9.33 14.28
C ASN A 350 20.32 -9.00 13.04
N THR A 351 20.22 -9.87 12.03
CA THR A 351 20.69 -9.60 10.67
C THR A 351 19.47 -9.29 9.82
N TYR A 352 19.54 -8.20 9.06
CA TYR A 352 18.48 -7.70 8.21
C TYR A 352 18.91 -7.83 6.76
N CYS A 353 18.13 -8.56 5.96
CA CYS A 353 18.38 -8.70 4.53
C CYS A 353 17.28 -8.02 3.72
N ILE A 354 17.67 -7.24 2.72
CA ILE A 354 16.78 -6.64 1.72
C ILE A 354 17.24 -7.07 0.34
N SER A 355 16.33 -7.12 -0.62
CA SER A 355 16.66 -7.42 -2.01
C SER A 355 15.99 -6.41 -2.94
N THR A 356 16.71 -5.96 -3.95
CA THR A 356 16.17 -5.14 -5.05
C THR A 356 15.48 -5.96 -6.11
N GLY A 357 15.68 -7.29 -6.08
CA GLY A 357 15.19 -8.21 -7.10
C GLY A 357 15.91 -8.10 -8.45
N GLY A 358 16.93 -7.25 -8.58
CA GLY A 358 17.73 -7.05 -9.76
C GLY A 358 19.19 -6.75 -9.42
N GLU A 359 20.05 -6.78 -10.42
CA GLU A 359 21.49 -6.51 -10.28
C GLU A 359 21.74 -5.07 -9.82
N LEU A 360 22.71 -4.89 -8.93
CA LEU A 360 23.24 -3.59 -8.54
C LEU A 360 24.46 -3.23 -9.39
N TYR A 361 24.64 -1.93 -9.63
CA TYR A 361 25.84 -1.44 -10.29
C TYR A 361 27.07 -1.89 -9.50
N ASN A 362 28.04 -2.45 -10.20
CA ASN A 362 29.34 -2.75 -9.66
C ASN A 362 30.36 -2.20 -10.63
N SER A 363 31.06 -1.13 -10.23
CA SER A 363 32.24 -0.69 -10.94
C SER A 363 33.32 -1.77 -10.77
N ALA A 364 33.23 -2.85 -11.58
CA ALA A 364 34.12 -3.98 -11.48
C ALA A 364 35.58 -3.51 -11.44
N PRO A 365 36.43 -4.11 -10.60
CA PRO A 365 37.86 -4.02 -10.83
C PRO A 365 38.08 -4.58 -12.23
N SER A 366 38.89 -3.91 -13.02
CA SER A 366 39.47 -4.56 -14.21
C SER A 366 39.97 -5.93 -13.75
N GLN A 367 39.67 -6.99 -14.51
CA GLN A 367 40.04 -8.39 -14.17
C GLN A 367 41.56 -8.60 -14.00
N ASP A 368 42.34 -7.57 -14.14
CA ASP A 368 43.80 -7.59 -14.18
C ASP A 368 44.46 -7.63 -12.79
N GLY A 369 43.70 -7.73 -11.70
CA GLY A 369 44.25 -8.00 -10.36
C GLY A 369 45.26 -6.95 -9.87
N ASN A 370 45.36 -5.82 -10.50
CA ASN A 370 46.32 -4.78 -10.16
C ASN A 370 45.69 -3.76 -9.22
N GLU A 371 45.61 -4.11 -7.92
CA GLU A 371 45.15 -3.22 -6.82
C GLU A 371 46.08 -2.00 -6.61
N ALA A 372 47.07 -1.82 -7.47
CA ALA A 372 48.14 -0.81 -7.34
C ALA A 372 47.71 0.63 -7.68
N SER A 373 46.46 0.88 -8.10
CA SER A 373 46.07 2.22 -8.55
C SER A 373 45.37 3.09 -7.51
N GLY A 374 45.30 2.71 -6.26
CA GLY A 374 44.84 3.61 -5.17
C GLY A 374 43.46 4.29 -5.35
N CYS A 375 42.67 3.90 -6.36
CA CYS A 375 41.34 4.42 -6.60
C CYS A 375 40.35 3.70 -5.67
N THR A 376 39.79 4.42 -4.73
CA THR A 376 38.67 3.91 -3.92
C THR A 376 37.44 3.87 -4.80
N LYS A 377 36.76 2.73 -4.86
CA LYS A 377 35.47 2.62 -5.54
C LYS A 377 34.46 3.49 -4.83
N GLU A 378 33.64 4.20 -5.59
CA GLU A 378 32.49 4.89 -5.02
C GLU A 378 31.46 3.88 -4.53
N PRO A 379 30.87 4.10 -3.34
CA PRO A 379 29.85 3.20 -2.81
C PRO A 379 28.59 3.28 -3.69
N VAL A 380 27.99 2.13 -3.96
CA VAL A 380 26.72 2.01 -4.69
C VAL A 380 25.55 1.73 -3.75
N VAL A 381 25.82 1.47 -2.49
CA VAL A 381 24.86 1.28 -1.40
C VAL A 381 25.18 2.25 -0.28
N LEU A 382 24.19 3.02 0.16
CA LEU A 382 24.33 3.95 1.26
C LEU A 382 23.07 3.92 2.14
N SER A 383 23.25 3.84 3.46
CA SER A 383 22.13 3.90 4.42
C SER A 383 21.91 5.31 4.96
N GLY A 384 20.70 5.56 5.48
CA GLY A 384 20.44 6.65 6.42
C GLY A 384 21.13 6.43 7.76
N THR A 385 21.01 7.41 8.66
CA THR A 385 21.65 7.39 9.96
C THR A 385 20.92 6.52 10.98
N PHE A 386 21.67 5.80 11.80
CA PHE A 386 21.16 4.98 12.90
C PHE A 386 22.14 4.96 14.05
N ARG A 387 21.67 4.56 15.24
CA ARG A 387 22.50 4.35 16.44
C ARG A 387 22.42 2.92 16.90
N THR A 388 23.52 2.42 17.39
CA THR A 388 23.69 1.03 17.86
C THR A 388 23.89 0.99 19.38
N ALA A 389 23.59 -0.16 19.99
CA ALA A 389 23.72 -0.33 21.44
C ALA A 389 25.16 -0.17 21.96
N ASP A 390 26.15 -0.52 21.14
CA ASP A 390 27.56 -0.34 21.44
C ASP A 390 28.06 1.11 21.28
N ARG A 391 27.30 1.94 20.50
CA ARG A 391 27.62 3.36 20.26
C ARG A 391 26.38 4.24 20.33
N PRO A 392 25.72 4.37 21.49
CA PRO A 392 24.41 5.01 21.61
C PRO A 392 24.42 6.52 21.35
N GLY A 393 25.58 7.17 21.41
CA GLY A 393 25.76 8.60 21.17
C GLY A 393 26.24 8.99 19.77
N VAL A 394 26.42 8.02 18.86
CA VAL A 394 27.03 8.25 17.56
C VAL A 394 26.05 7.87 16.44
N ASP A 395 25.73 8.84 15.58
CA ASP A 395 24.95 8.59 14.36
C ASP A 395 25.86 7.94 13.32
N GLN A 396 25.61 6.68 13.02
CA GLN A 396 26.36 5.87 12.06
C GLN A 396 25.54 5.70 10.78
N GLN A 397 26.23 5.44 9.69
CA GLN A 397 25.69 5.00 8.41
C GLN A 397 26.43 3.75 7.97
N PHE A 398 25.88 2.99 7.04
CA PHE A 398 26.63 1.95 6.36
C PHE A 398 26.71 2.22 4.85
N GLU A 399 27.78 1.75 4.25
CA GLU A 399 28.00 1.74 2.82
C GLU A 399 28.69 0.44 2.39
N ASP A 400 28.68 0.14 1.10
CA ASP A 400 29.47 -0.96 0.55
C ASP A 400 30.94 -0.53 0.31
N ASP A 401 31.82 -1.52 0.22
CA ASP A 401 33.25 -1.30 -0.08
C ASP A 401 33.58 -1.52 -1.56
N GLY A 402 32.59 -1.85 -2.40
CA GLY A 402 32.76 -2.22 -3.81
C GLY A 402 33.28 -3.65 -4.03
N TYR A 403 33.55 -4.42 -2.99
CA TYR A 403 34.04 -5.80 -3.03
C TYR A 403 33.07 -6.83 -2.43
N GLY A 404 31.88 -6.38 -2.04
CA GLY A 404 30.82 -7.24 -1.50
C GLY A 404 30.67 -7.20 0.01
N ASN A 405 31.39 -6.33 0.72
CA ASN A 405 31.23 -6.16 2.16
C ASN A 405 30.51 -4.84 2.45
N ILE A 406 29.79 -4.81 3.58
CA ILE A 406 29.22 -3.61 4.16
C ILE A 406 30.13 -3.15 5.29
N ARG A 407 30.41 -1.86 5.32
CA ARG A 407 31.16 -1.20 6.39
C ARG A 407 30.33 -0.10 7.03
N THR A 408 30.45 0.09 8.33
CA THR A 408 29.81 1.17 9.07
C THR A 408 30.78 2.30 9.34
N PHE A 409 30.29 3.53 9.28
CA PHE A 409 31.06 4.73 9.51
C PHE A 409 30.22 5.81 10.17
N TYR A 410 30.87 6.83 10.71
CA TYR A 410 30.26 8.10 11.10
C TYR A 410 31.09 9.27 10.57
N ASN A 411 30.47 10.43 10.43
CA ASN A 411 31.13 11.63 9.94
C ASN A 411 31.62 12.48 11.10
N THR A 412 32.88 12.92 11.05
CA THR A 412 33.47 13.92 11.95
C THR A 412 33.91 15.11 11.10
N GLY A 413 33.06 16.16 11.02
CA GLY A 413 33.22 17.20 10.02
C GLY A 413 33.11 16.60 8.61
N ASN A 414 34.13 16.83 7.77
CA ASN A 414 34.16 16.30 6.39
C ASN A 414 34.88 14.94 6.26
N LYS A 415 35.12 14.23 7.37
CA LYS A 415 35.88 12.98 7.38
C LYS A 415 35.02 11.79 7.80
N LYS A 416 35.07 10.69 7.05
CA LYS A 416 34.47 9.41 7.42
C LYS A 416 35.40 8.66 8.37
N VAL A 417 34.86 8.18 9.50
CA VAL A 417 35.55 7.31 10.46
C VAL A 417 34.85 5.95 10.44
N TYR A 418 35.52 4.94 9.93
CA TYR A 418 34.97 3.59 9.88
C TYR A 418 35.00 2.92 11.26
N THR A 419 33.87 2.32 11.62
CA THR A 419 33.68 1.66 12.93
C THR A 419 33.70 0.15 12.81
N ASN A 420 33.25 -0.40 11.70
CA ASN A 420 33.29 -1.83 11.39
C ASN A 420 33.42 -2.01 9.88
N ASN A 421 34.45 -2.72 9.43
CA ASN A 421 34.70 -2.98 8.00
C ASN A 421 34.02 -4.25 7.49
N ASN A 422 33.36 -5.03 8.35
CA ASN A 422 32.63 -6.25 8.00
C ASN A 422 31.30 -6.28 8.76
N ALA A 423 30.46 -5.30 8.50
CA ALA A 423 29.13 -5.16 9.12
C ALA A 423 28.04 -5.91 8.36
N GLY A 424 28.36 -6.53 7.22
CA GLY A 424 27.41 -7.26 6.39
C GLY A 424 27.96 -7.57 5.02
N THR A 425 27.07 -7.99 4.11
CA THR A 425 27.44 -8.39 2.74
C THR A 425 26.50 -7.80 1.69
N VAL A 426 27.05 -7.53 0.50
CA VAL A 426 26.31 -7.14 -0.70
C VAL A 426 26.58 -8.14 -1.81
N ASN A 427 25.53 -8.68 -2.40
CA ASN A 427 25.62 -9.47 -3.63
C ASN A 427 25.12 -8.62 -4.81
N TYR A 428 26.03 -8.07 -5.58
CA TYR A 428 25.70 -7.17 -6.68
C TYR A 428 24.91 -7.86 -7.80
N ALA A 429 25.14 -9.15 -8.06
CA ALA A 429 24.46 -9.91 -9.09
C ALA A 429 22.99 -10.21 -8.76
N THR A 430 22.66 -10.36 -7.49
CA THR A 430 21.28 -10.66 -7.05
C THR A 430 20.58 -9.45 -6.44
N GLY A 431 21.31 -8.36 -6.16
CA GLY A 431 20.80 -7.20 -5.44
C GLY A 431 20.42 -7.48 -4.00
N GLN A 432 20.99 -8.54 -3.41
CA GLN A 432 20.77 -8.85 -1.99
C GLN A 432 21.78 -8.14 -1.12
N ILE A 433 21.29 -7.47 -0.08
CA ILE A 433 22.07 -6.77 0.92
C ILE A 433 21.68 -7.32 2.29
N CYS A 434 22.64 -7.86 3.02
CA CYS A 434 22.46 -8.36 4.39
C CYS A 434 23.32 -7.55 5.35
N PHE A 435 22.68 -6.87 6.30
CA PHE A 435 23.31 -6.00 7.28
C PHE A 435 23.15 -6.59 8.70
N GLY A 436 24.25 -6.79 9.39
CA GLY A 436 24.26 -7.35 10.74
C GLY A 436 25.18 -8.59 10.87
N PRO A 437 25.22 -9.22 12.08
CA PRO A 437 24.32 -9.00 13.23
C PRO A 437 24.55 -7.67 13.94
N ILE A 438 23.47 -6.92 14.19
CA ILE A 438 23.53 -5.58 14.77
C ILE A 438 22.33 -5.30 15.68
N ASN A 439 22.56 -4.54 16.76
CA ASN A 439 21.52 -4.08 17.67
C ASN A 439 21.28 -2.57 17.46
N VAL A 440 20.23 -2.23 16.71
CA VAL A 440 19.83 -0.85 16.45
C VAL A 440 18.90 -0.37 17.55
N ILE A 441 19.24 0.76 18.19
CA ILE A 441 18.45 1.33 19.30
C ILE A 441 17.64 2.57 18.88
N SER A 442 18.10 3.30 17.87
CA SER A 442 17.37 4.44 17.30
C SER A 442 17.82 4.71 15.87
N THR A 443 16.96 5.39 15.11
CA THR A 443 17.32 5.99 13.83
C THR A 443 17.61 7.47 14.04
N GLY A 444 18.50 8.04 13.22
CA GLY A 444 18.91 9.43 13.35
C GLY A 444 17.77 10.41 13.07
N ALA A 445 17.88 11.63 13.60
CA ALA A 445 16.87 12.68 13.42
C ALA A 445 16.67 13.10 11.96
N ASN A 446 17.67 12.90 11.11
CA ASN A 446 17.67 13.25 9.69
C ASN A 446 17.28 12.06 8.79
N THR A 447 16.92 10.91 9.37
CA THR A 447 16.42 9.77 8.59
C THR A 447 14.98 10.06 8.17
N PRO A 448 14.67 10.18 6.87
CA PRO A 448 13.32 10.44 6.44
C PRO A 448 12.42 9.27 6.84
N SER A 449 11.27 9.62 7.42
CA SER A 449 10.19 8.65 7.57
C SER A 449 9.63 8.31 6.18
N PRO A 450 9.23 7.07 5.89
CA PRO A 450 8.49 6.76 4.66
C PRO A 450 7.31 7.70 4.42
N ASN A 451 6.65 8.20 5.48
CA ASN A 451 5.58 9.23 5.41
C ASN A 451 6.00 10.57 4.85
N ALA A 452 7.26 10.91 4.93
CA ALA A 452 7.77 12.17 4.42
C ALA A 452 8.08 12.09 2.91
N ILE A 453 7.99 10.90 2.32
CA ILE A 453 8.26 10.69 0.89
C ILE A 453 6.99 10.93 0.09
N ASN A 454 7.07 11.85 -0.85
CA ASN A 454 6.01 12.07 -1.82
C ASN A 454 6.21 11.15 -3.02
N VAL A 455 5.25 10.27 -3.25
CA VAL A 455 5.21 9.38 -4.42
C VAL A 455 4.20 9.88 -5.45
N ILE A 456 4.38 9.51 -6.71
CA ILE A 456 3.42 9.83 -7.75
C ILE A 456 2.15 9.00 -7.52
N ASP A 457 1.00 9.68 -7.51
CA ASP A 457 -0.29 8.99 -7.49
C ASP A 457 -0.55 8.32 -8.84
N SER A 458 -0.19 7.05 -8.95
CA SER A 458 -0.36 6.27 -10.18
C SER A 458 -1.81 5.81 -10.42
N VAL A 459 -2.71 6.05 -9.47
CA VAL A 459 -4.15 5.77 -9.66
C VAL A 459 -4.82 6.91 -10.39
N THR A 460 -4.63 8.13 -9.92
CA THR A 460 -5.28 9.32 -10.49
C THR A 460 -4.42 10.04 -11.52
N GLY A 461 -3.09 9.91 -11.44
CA GLY A 461 -2.14 10.70 -12.23
C GLY A 461 -2.17 12.20 -11.92
N ALA A 462 -2.83 12.60 -10.82
CA ALA A 462 -3.13 14.00 -10.52
C ALA A 462 -1.99 14.74 -9.80
N GLY A 463 -0.87 14.10 -9.57
CA GLY A 463 0.26 14.70 -8.87
C GLY A 463 0.90 13.75 -7.86
N SER A 464 1.57 14.31 -6.86
CA SER A 464 2.20 13.52 -5.81
C SER A 464 1.33 13.42 -4.56
N VAL A 465 1.33 12.25 -3.95
CA VAL A 465 0.71 11.98 -2.65
C VAL A 465 1.79 11.56 -1.66
N THR A 466 1.58 11.87 -0.38
CA THR A 466 2.45 11.33 0.67
C THR A 466 2.21 9.83 0.79
N ASP A 467 3.29 9.05 0.80
CA ASP A 467 3.17 7.60 0.97
C ASP A 467 2.51 7.28 2.31
N ALA A 468 1.38 6.58 2.25
CA ALA A 468 0.62 6.18 3.42
C ALA A 468 1.03 4.80 3.97
N THR A 469 1.99 4.13 3.34
CA THR A 469 2.46 2.79 3.75
C THR A 469 3.41 2.88 4.94
N LEU A 470 2.87 3.22 6.11
CA LEU A 470 3.65 3.46 7.29
C LEU A 470 3.51 2.41 8.35
N LEU A 471 4.62 2.18 9.01
CA LEU A 471 4.68 1.51 10.28
C LEU A 471 4.97 2.56 11.38
N PRO A 472 3.95 3.24 11.92
CA PRO A 472 4.16 4.23 12.97
C PRO A 472 4.80 3.57 14.19
N GLY A 473 5.87 4.16 14.71
CA GLY A 473 6.58 3.70 15.90
C GLY A 473 7.72 2.69 15.67
N ASN A 474 7.94 2.23 14.44
CA ASN A 474 9.07 1.35 14.14
C ASN A 474 10.32 2.14 13.76
N LEU A 475 11.48 1.59 14.10
CA LEU A 475 12.76 2.10 13.62
C LEU A 475 12.86 1.83 12.11
N GLN A 476 13.42 2.79 11.37
CA GLN A 476 13.49 2.73 9.91
C GLN A 476 14.86 3.22 9.45
N ILE A 477 15.53 2.41 8.66
CA ILE A 477 16.80 2.78 8.02
C ILE A 477 16.57 2.76 6.51
N PRO A 478 16.52 3.93 5.86
CA PRO A 478 16.48 4.00 4.41
C PRO A 478 17.82 3.56 3.82
N VAL A 479 17.77 2.81 2.73
CA VAL A 479 18.95 2.33 2.01
C VAL A 479 18.79 2.70 0.55
N VAL A 480 19.71 3.51 0.04
CA VAL A 480 19.77 3.95 -1.35
C VAL A 480 20.75 3.07 -2.11
N MET A 481 20.38 2.67 -3.32
CA MET A 481 21.13 1.75 -4.15
C MET A 481 21.11 2.19 -5.61
N ILE A 482 22.20 1.96 -6.31
CA ILE A 482 22.29 2.20 -7.77
C ILE A 482 22.05 0.87 -8.50
N PRO A 483 21.01 0.77 -9.34
CA PRO A 483 20.80 -0.43 -10.16
C PRO A 483 21.85 -0.54 -11.26
N ALA A 484 22.24 -1.77 -11.62
CA ALA A 484 23.16 -2.02 -12.75
C ALA A 484 22.55 -1.57 -14.08
N ASN A 485 21.24 -1.72 -14.21
CA ASN A 485 20.50 -1.34 -15.39
C ASN A 485 19.32 -0.46 -15.01
N SER A 486 19.44 0.84 -15.23
CA SER A 486 18.36 1.81 -15.01
C SER A 486 17.22 1.71 -16.04
N SER A 487 17.43 1.01 -17.15
CA SER A 487 16.42 0.87 -18.21
C SER A 487 15.31 -0.11 -17.85
N THR A 488 15.56 -1.05 -16.91
CA THR A 488 14.57 -2.05 -16.51
C THR A 488 14.77 -2.43 -15.05
N ILE A 489 13.81 -2.06 -14.17
CA ILE A 489 13.81 -2.44 -12.76
C ILE A 489 12.51 -3.21 -12.50
N PRO A 490 12.56 -4.55 -12.36
CA PRO A 490 11.37 -5.36 -12.10
C PRO A 490 11.02 -5.42 -10.61
N ALA A 491 9.74 -5.56 -10.30
CA ALA A 491 9.27 -6.04 -9.00
C ALA A 491 9.42 -7.57 -8.94
N SER A 492 10.65 -8.07 -8.91
CA SER A 492 10.95 -9.50 -9.11
C SER A 492 10.78 -10.35 -7.87
N THR A 493 10.66 -9.76 -6.69
CA THR A 493 10.34 -10.48 -5.46
C THR A 493 8.82 -10.58 -5.32
N PRO A 494 8.25 -11.77 -5.02
CA PRO A 494 6.82 -11.88 -4.79
C PRO A 494 6.32 -10.91 -3.71
N GLY A 495 5.20 -10.24 -3.96
CA GLY A 495 4.64 -9.27 -3.03
C GLY A 495 5.27 -7.88 -3.07
N THR A 496 6.15 -7.59 -4.03
CA THR A 496 6.79 -6.28 -4.18
C THR A 496 5.97 -5.34 -5.06
N ILE A 497 5.92 -4.06 -4.65
CA ILE A 497 5.31 -2.94 -5.38
C ILE A 497 6.38 -1.90 -5.68
N ILE A 498 6.33 -1.31 -6.87
CA ILE A 498 7.20 -0.21 -7.28
C ILE A 498 6.45 1.11 -7.09
N ASN A 499 7.01 2.02 -6.29
CA ASN A 499 6.55 3.39 -6.13
C ASN A 499 7.58 4.35 -6.73
N ILE A 500 7.13 5.36 -7.45
CA ILE A 500 8.02 6.40 -8.00
C ILE A 500 7.96 7.61 -7.10
N ILE A 501 9.11 8.01 -6.56
CA ILE A 501 9.23 9.25 -5.80
C ILE A 501 9.06 10.43 -6.77
N SER A 502 8.36 11.48 -6.33
CA SER A 502 8.18 12.70 -7.13
C SER A 502 9.54 13.23 -7.60
N PRO A 503 9.80 13.30 -8.92
CA PRO A 503 11.13 13.59 -9.43
C PRO A 503 11.49 15.06 -9.31
N GLU A 504 12.77 15.33 -9.13
CA GLU A 504 13.35 16.66 -9.27
C GLU A 504 13.76 16.90 -10.73
N VAL A 505 12.89 17.57 -11.48
CA VAL A 505 13.16 17.89 -12.90
C VAL A 505 14.03 19.12 -13.01
N THR A 506 15.18 19.00 -13.66
CA THR A 506 16.08 20.11 -14.03
C THR A 506 15.94 20.38 -15.54
N VAL A 507 15.66 21.64 -15.89
CA VAL A 507 15.48 22.08 -17.28
C VAL A 507 16.53 23.13 -17.61
N SER A 508 17.33 22.87 -18.67
CA SER A 508 18.44 23.72 -19.08
C SER A 508 18.46 23.93 -20.60
N PRO A 509 18.94 25.08 -21.09
CA PRO A 509 19.09 25.31 -22.54
C PRO A 509 20.07 24.33 -23.19
N ILE A 510 19.90 24.08 -24.49
CA ILE A 510 20.88 23.34 -25.31
C ILE A 510 22.26 23.99 -25.19
N GLY A 511 23.30 23.17 -25.07
CA GLY A 511 24.68 23.61 -24.85
C GLY A 511 25.10 23.65 -23.40
N THR A 512 24.18 23.43 -22.46
CA THR A 512 24.53 23.18 -21.07
C THR A 512 25.04 21.75 -20.92
N THR A 513 26.23 21.58 -20.35
CA THR A 513 26.76 20.24 -20.06
C THR A 513 25.90 19.57 -18.99
N PRO A 514 25.45 18.33 -19.18
CA PRO A 514 24.82 17.57 -18.10
C PRO A 514 25.72 17.55 -16.86
N PRO A 515 25.18 17.64 -15.64
CA PRO A 515 26.00 17.48 -14.45
C PRO A 515 26.73 16.13 -14.53
N PRO A 516 27.99 16.07 -14.09
CA PRO A 516 28.70 14.80 -13.98
C PRO A 516 27.89 13.85 -13.09
N THR A 517 28.16 12.55 -13.20
CA THR A 517 27.49 11.50 -12.39
C THR A 517 27.35 11.99 -10.94
N ILE A 518 26.12 12.18 -10.51
CA ILE A 518 25.86 12.78 -9.20
C ILE A 518 26.22 11.73 -8.13
N PRO A 519 27.02 12.08 -7.10
CA PRO A 519 27.35 11.14 -6.03
C PRO A 519 26.10 10.57 -5.35
N LEU A 520 26.17 9.35 -4.86
CA LEU A 520 25.02 8.64 -4.28
C LEU A 520 24.32 9.43 -3.14
N ASN A 521 25.08 10.16 -2.34
CA ASN A 521 24.57 11.01 -1.26
C ASN A 521 23.71 12.19 -1.76
N SER A 522 23.86 12.63 -3.02
CA SER A 522 23.04 13.67 -3.63
C SER A 522 21.90 13.13 -4.51
N LEU A 523 21.86 11.82 -4.75
CA LEU A 523 20.76 11.12 -5.42
C LEU A 523 19.65 10.68 -4.43
N THR A 524 19.74 11.12 -3.18
CA THR A 524 18.73 10.88 -2.16
C THR A 524 17.67 11.98 -2.20
N PRO A 525 16.42 11.69 -1.82
CA PRO A 525 15.41 12.73 -1.63
C PRO A 525 15.91 13.83 -0.70
N THR A 526 15.48 15.07 -0.90
CA THR A 526 15.94 16.28 -0.18
C THR A 526 15.89 16.22 1.35
N THR A 527 15.20 15.24 1.91
CA THR A 527 15.14 14.95 3.35
C THR A 527 16.26 14.01 3.84
N PHE A 528 17.09 13.50 2.95
CA PHE A 528 18.25 12.70 3.31
C PHE A 528 19.42 13.64 3.65
N ASP A 529 20.14 13.36 4.75
CA ASP A 529 21.24 14.23 5.18
C ASP A 529 22.34 14.28 4.11
N SER A 530 22.44 15.40 3.43
CA SER A 530 23.36 15.63 2.29
C SER A 530 24.66 16.28 2.72
N THR A 531 25.21 15.93 3.87
CA THR A 531 26.57 16.40 4.18
C THR A 531 27.53 15.84 3.12
N PRO A 532 28.22 16.69 2.34
CA PRO A 532 29.13 16.23 1.31
C PRO A 532 30.25 15.42 1.99
N SER A 533 30.28 14.11 1.74
CA SER A 533 31.33 13.25 2.25
C SER A 533 32.59 13.46 1.41
N VAL A 534 33.55 14.17 1.97
CA VAL A 534 34.92 14.09 1.48
C VAL A 534 35.44 12.71 1.89
N VAL A 535 35.71 11.86 0.91
CA VAL A 535 36.38 10.59 1.14
C VAL A 535 37.78 10.87 1.68
N GLU A 536 38.01 10.64 2.96
CA GLU A 536 39.36 10.63 3.49
C GLU A 536 39.96 9.27 3.18
N VAL A 537 41.01 9.28 2.37
CA VAL A 537 41.92 8.16 2.23
C VAL A 537 42.49 7.87 3.63
N ALA A 538 42.40 6.62 4.09
CA ALA A 538 43.02 6.18 5.33
C ALA A 538 44.45 6.69 5.41
N PRO A 539 44.94 7.11 6.58
CA PRO A 539 46.32 7.58 6.70
C PRO A 539 47.25 6.48 6.21
N ILE A 540 47.87 6.73 5.07
CA ILE A 540 48.95 5.90 4.54
C ILE A 540 50.11 6.04 5.54
N ASP A 541 50.54 4.91 6.06
CA ASP A 541 51.78 4.82 6.80
C ASP A 541 52.90 5.50 5.98
N ASN A 542 53.57 6.47 6.60
CA ASN A 542 54.47 7.43 5.98
C ASN A 542 55.80 6.77 5.56
N SER A 543 55.77 5.77 4.68
CA SER A 543 56.98 5.22 4.07
C SER A 543 56.76 5.00 2.56
N GLY A 544 56.86 6.08 1.79
CA GLY A 544 57.09 6.01 0.36
C GLY A 544 56.07 6.61 -0.55
N GLY A 545 56.31 7.79 -1.09
CA GLY A 545 55.99 8.24 -2.42
C GLY A 545 54.53 8.62 -2.68
N LEU A 546 54.25 9.93 -2.72
CA LEU A 546 53.07 10.54 -3.32
C LEU A 546 52.83 10.09 -4.76
N ASN A 547 51.77 9.32 -5.01
CA ASN A 547 51.15 9.25 -6.32
C ASN A 547 49.66 9.56 -6.18
N THR A 548 49.31 10.82 -6.40
CA THR A 548 47.93 11.25 -6.54
C THR A 548 47.50 10.99 -8.00
N SER A 549 46.89 9.84 -8.26
CA SER A 549 46.15 9.62 -9.49
C SER A 549 44.65 9.78 -9.21
N VAL A 550 44.06 10.80 -9.79
CA VAL A 550 42.61 11.00 -9.84
C VAL A 550 42.09 10.17 -11.01
N CYS A 551 41.31 9.14 -10.73
CA CYS A 551 40.64 8.37 -11.78
C CYS A 551 39.34 9.08 -12.16
N PHE A 552 39.24 9.55 -13.39
CA PHE A 552 37.98 9.92 -14.05
C PHE A 552 37.52 8.74 -14.90
N SER A 553 36.30 8.28 -14.65
CA SER A 553 35.58 7.36 -15.55
C SER A 553 34.51 8.11 -16.30
#